data_26fc655067c8daa94fc357f6625bdc2f
#
_entry.id   26fc655067c8daa94fc357f6625bdc2f
#
_cell.length_a   1.000
_cell.length_b   1.000
_cell.length_c   1.000
_cell.angle_alpha   90.00
_cell.angle_beta   90.00
_cell.angle_gamma   90.00
#
_symmetry.space_group_name_H-M   'P 1'
#
loop_
_entity.id
_entity.type
_entity.pdbx_description
1 polymer ?
#
loop_
_entity_poly.entity_id
_entity_poly.type
_entity_poly.pdbx_seq_one_letter_code
_entity_poly.pdbx_strand_id
1 'polypeptide(L)'
;MAAEVILRLENVSRAYKEADRELVILKDANFTLHRGEMVALVAPSGAGKSTLLHTAGLLERPDSGDVILDGRSCGGLSEDERTAVRRNDVGFVYQFHHLLPEFSALENVMMPQMIRGLPQKAASVRAQQLLDYMKIGKRASHRPSELSGGEQQRVAIARAVANAPLVLLADEPTGNLDPTTSSYVFGALEALVRQSGLAALIATHNHELARRMDRRVTLREGKVVDV
;
A
#
# COMPACT_ATOMS: atom_id res chain seq x y z
N MET A 1 20.11 18.23 -1.41
CA MET A 1 19.95 17.44 -0.17
C MET A 1 19.56 16.04 -0.61
N ALA A 2 20.12 14.97 -0.02
CA ALA A 2 19.70 13.60 -0.31
C ALA A 2 18.22 13.46 0.09
N ALA A 3 17.44 12.77 -0.74
CA ALA A 3 16.02 12.51 -0.44
C ALA A 3 15.93 11.66 0.83
N GLU A 4 15.00 12.00 1.72
CA GLU A 4 14.80 11.31 3.00
C GLU A 4 14.29 9.88 2.77
N VAL A 5 14.96 8.89 3.37
CA VAL A 5 14.56 7.48 3.30
C VAL A 5 13.42 7.24 4.29
N ILE A 6 12.27 6.82 3.79
CA ILE A 6 11.07 6.51 4.60
C ILE A 6 10.96 5.02 4.90
N LEU A 7 11.23 4.16 3.92
CA LEU A 7 11.21 2.72 4.11
C LEU A 7 12.52 2.12 3.61
N ARG A 8 13.11 1.22 4.42
CA ARG A 8 14.30 0.47 4.05
C ARG A 8 14.16 -0.98 4.47
N LEU A 9 14.48 -1.86 3.56
CA LEU A 9 14.68 -3.29 3.83
C LEU A 9 16.18 -3.55 3.86
N GLU A 10 16.65 -4.21 4.92
CA GLU A 10 18.07 -4.58 5.10
C GLU A 10 18.21 -6.09 5.23
N ASN A 11 18.78 -6.71 4.20
CA ASN A 11 19.08 -8.16 4.13
C ASN A 11 17.88 -9.03 4.49
N VAL A 12 16.68 -8.62 4.05
CA VAL A 12 15.42 -9.28 4.37
C VAL A 12 15.32 -10.61 3.63
N SER A 13 15.12 -11.69 4.38
CA SER A 13 14.85 -13.02 3.83
C SER A 13 13.50 -13.53 4.33
N ARG A 14 12.77 -14.24 3.45
CA ARG A 14 11.49 -14.84 3.76
C ARG A 14 11.29 -16.11 2.97
N ALA A 15 10.97 -17.21 3.66
CA ALA A 15 10.67 -18.51 3.08
C ALA A 15 9.35 -19.06 3.64
N TYR A 16 8.72 -19.92 2.89
CA TYR A 16 7.53 -20.67 3.31
C TYR A 16 7.83 -22.16 3.28
N LYS A 17 7.29 -22.88 4.25
CA LYS A 17 7.34 -24.35 4.27
C LYS A 17 6.15 -24.89 3.48
N GLU A 18 6.42 -25.64 2.43
CA GLU A 18 5.42 -26.31 1.64
C GLU A 18 5.71 -27.83 1.65
N ALA A 19 4.97 -28.56 2.48
CA ALA A 19 5.25 -29.97 2.79
C ALA A 19 6.73 -30.18 3.24
N ASP A 20 7.52 -30.92 2.48
CA ASP A 20 8.93 -31.21 2.77
C ASP A 20 9.92 -30.24 2.09
N ARG A 21 9.43 -29.16 1.47
CA ARG A 21 10.28 -28.21 0.75
C ARG A 21 10.19 -26.83 1.38
N GLU A 22 11.31 -26.12 1.38
CA GLU A 22 11.40 -24.71 1.71
C GLU A 22 11.37 -23.90 0.42
N LEU A 23 10.36 -23.04 0.27
CA LEU A 23 10.23 -22.12 -0.84
C LEU A 23 10.74 -20.75 -0.40
N VAL A 24 11.99 -20.42 -0.77
CA VAL A 24 12.59 -19.12 -0.50
C VAL A 24 12.03 -18.09 -1.47
N ILE A 25 11.35 -17.07 -0.97
CA ILE A 25 10.73 -15.99 -1.76
C ILE A 25 11.62 -14.74 -1.77
N LEU A 26 12.13 -14.35 -0.61
CA LEU A 26 13.08 -13.24 -0.48
C LEU A 26 14.40 -13.79 0.07
N LYS A 27 15.52 -13.32 -0.48
CA LYS A 27 16.87 -13.75 -0.09
C LYS A 27 17.78 -12.53 -0.03
N ASP A 28 18.15 -12.12 1.19
CA ASP A 28 18.99 -10.94 1.44
C ASP A 28 18.52 -9.71 0.64
N ALA A 29 17.18 -9.52 0.58
CA ALA A 29 16.58 -8.46 -0.18
C ALA A 29 16.88 -7.11 0.48
N ASN A 30 17.38 -6.17 -0.32
CA ASN A 30 17.66 -4.81 0.07
C ASN A 30 16.83 -3.87 -0.79
N PHE A 31 16.22 -2.85 -0.19
CA PHE A 31 15.40 -1.89 -0.90
C PHE A 31 15.31 -0.59 -0.10
N THR A 32 15.23 0.54 -0.78
CA THR A 32 14.97 1.85 -0.18
C THR A 32 13.86 2.56 -0.92
N LEU A 33 13.00 3.27 -0.19
CA LEU A 33 11.95 4.13 -0.71
C LEU A 33 12.05 5.49 -0.04
N HIS A 34 12.04 6.54 -0.86
CA HIS A 34 12.23 7.89 -0.37
C HIS A 34 10.90 8.65 -0.25
N ARG A 35 10.89 9.70 0.54
CA ARG A 35 9.73 10.58 0.70
C ARG A 35 9.26 11.14 -0.65
N GLY A 36 7.96 10.99 -0.95
CA GLY A 36 7.36 11.45 -2.19
C GLY A 36 7.75 10.66 -3.44
N GLU A 37 8.52 9.57 -3.28
CA GLU A 37 8.90 8.69 -4.38
C GLU A 37 7.80 7.67 -4.67
N MET A 38 7.52 7.44 -5.96
CA MET A 38 6.69 6.34 -6.45
C MET A 38 7.57 5.30 -7.12
N VAL A 39 7.60 4.09 -6.60
CA VAL A 39 8.36 2.97 -7.17
C VAL A 39 7.41 1.89 -7.68
N ALA A 40 7.60 1.48 -8.93
CA ALA A 40 6.91 0.33 -9.49
C ALA A 40 7.68 -0.97 -9.21
N LEU A 41 7.02 -1.94 -8.61
CA LEU A 41 7.50 -3.31 -8.48
C LEU A 41 6.92 -4.14 -9.64
N VAL A 42 7.72 -4.39 -10.68
CA VAL A 42 7.31 -5.10 -11.88
C VAL A 42 7.96 -6.47 -11.89
N ALA A 43 7.18 -7.51 -11.64
CA ALA A 43 7.68 -8.90 -11.67
C ALA A 43 6.57 -9.85 -12.12
N PRO A 44 6.89 -11.04 -12.66
CA PRO A 44 5.91 -12.05 -13.03
C PRO A 44 5.01 -12.45 -11.86
N SER A 45 3.86 -13.06 -12.17
CA SER A 45 3.02 -13.68 -11.14
C SER A 45 3.81 -14.76 -10.41
N GLY A 46 3.62 -14.87 -9.10
CA GLY A 46 4.35 -15.83 -8.26
C GLY A 46 5.79 -15.43 -7.90
N ALA A 47 6.32 -14.32 -8.40
CA ALA A 47 7.69 -13.87 -8.11
C ALA A 47 7.91 -13.36 -6.66
N GLY A 48 6.86 -13.28 -5.82
CA GLY A 48 6.99 -12.83 -4.43
C GLY A 48 6.65 -11.35 -4.20
N LYS A 49 5.97 -10.66 -5.15
CA LYS A 49 5.57 -9.24 -4.99
C LYS A 49 4.76 -9.01 -3.73
N SER A 50 3.72 -9.81 -3.50
CA SER A 50 2.86 -9.68 -2.32
C SER A 50 3.62 -9.97 -1.04
N THR A 51 4.53 -10.97 -1.03
CA THR A 51 5.41 -11.26 0.12
C THR A 51 6.30 -10.05 0.45
N LEU A 52 6.90 -9.42 -0.58
CA LEU A 52 7.70 -8.21 -0.38
C LEU A 52 6.86 -7.07 0.23
N LEU A 53 5.65 -6.81 -0.32
CA LEU A 53 4.74 -5.79 0.18
C LEU A 53 4.27 -6.10 1.62
N HIS A 54 3.90 -7.34 1.91
CA HIS A 54 3.45 -7.75 3.25
C HIS A 54 4.57 -7.63 4.28
N THR A 55 5.79 -8.01 3.92
CA THR A 55 6.95 -7.89 4.80
C THR A 55 7.31 -6.41 5.01
N ALA A 56 7.40 -5.62 3.94
CA ALA A 56 7.65 -4.18 4.00
C ALA A 56 6.60 -3.44 4.83
N GLY A 57 5.34 -3.87 4.76
CA GLY A 57 4.22 -3.31 5.51
C GLY A 57 3.99 -3.92 6.88
N LEU A 58 4.91 -4.73 7.38
CA LEU A 58 4.84 -5.36 8.69
C LEU A 58 3.64 -6.31 8.90
N LEU A 59 2.99 -6.77 7.84
CA LEU A 59 1.96 -7.81 7.91
C LEU A 59 2.58 -9.18 8.16
N GLU A 60 3.74 -9.43 7.57
CA GLU A 60 4.54 -10.63 7.80
C GLU A 60 5.87 -10.27 8.47
N ARG A 61 6.40 -11.19 9.30
CA ARG A 61 7.76 -11.06 9.83
C ARG A 61 8.74 -11.64 8.81
N PRO A 62 9.86 -10.99 8.55
CA PRO A 62 10.96 -11.63 7.85
C PRO A 62 11.56 -12.75 8.73
N ASP A 63 12.15 -13.77 8.09
CA ASP A 63 12.90 -14.82 8.81
C ASP A 63 14.27 -14.32 9.24
N SER A 64 14.84 -13.36 8.49
CA SER A 64 16.06 -12.61 8.85
C SER A 64 16.06 -11.23 8.21
N GLY A 65 16.96 -10.36 8.65
CA GLY A 65 17.07 -8.98 8.22
C GLY A 65 16.10 -8.06 8.98
N ASP A 66 15.97 -6.82 8.52
CA ASP A 66 15.14 -5.81 9.19
C ASP A 66 14.34 -4.96 8.21
N VAL A 67 13.20 -4.49 8.69
CA VAL A 67 12.38 -3.46 8.05
C VAL A 67 12.52 -2.19 8.87
N ILE A 68 13.01 -1.13 8.25
CA ILE A 68 13.22 0.16 8.90
C ILE A 68 12.23 1.15 8.30
N LEU A 69 11.37 1.72 9.13
CA LEU A 69 10.37 2.70 8.75
C LEU A 69 10.64 4.02 9.49
N ASP A 70 10.85 5.10 8.74
CA ASP A 70 11.18 6.43 9.25
C ASP A 70 12.34 6.39 10.29
N GLY A 71 13.40 5.67 9.95
CA GLY A 71 14.58 5.46 10.81
C GLY A 71 14.39 4.49 11.98
N ARG A 72 13.17 3.95 12.20
CA ARG A 72 12.85 3.01 13.27
C ARG A 72 12.99 1.57 12.78
N SER A 73 13.86 0.77 13.42
CA SER A 73 13.93 -0.68 13.23
C SER A 73 12.63 -1.35 13.73
N CYS A 74 12.05 -2.21 12.90
CA CYS A 74 10.78 -2.89 13.18
C CYS A 74 10.95 -4.40 13.45
N GLY A 75 12.15 -4.96 13.28
CA GLY A 75 12.41 -6.39 13.45
C GLY A 75 12.18 -6.89 14.88
N GLY A 76 12.57 -6.11 15.87
CA GLY A 76 12.43 -6.44 17.29
C GLY A 76 11.10 -6.07 17.93
N LEU A 77 10.17 -5.44 17.20
CA LEU A 77 8.89 -4.98 17.74
C LEU A 77 7.96 -6.15 18.12
N SER A 78 7.22 -5.99 19.22
CA SER A 78 6.09 -6.84 19.59
C SER A 78 4.96 -6.72 18.56
N GLU A 79 3.98 -7.65 18.58
CA GLU A 79 2.84 -7.57 17.65
C GLU A 79 1.97 -6.32 17.90
N ASP A 80 1.83 -5.88 19.14
CA ASP A 80 1.09 -4.65 19.47
C ASP A 80 1.79 -3.41 18.90
N GLU A 81 3.11 -3.33 19.03
CA GLU A 81 3.91 -2.24 18.47
C GLU A 81 3.88 -2.24 16.94
N ARG A 82 4.02 -3.41 16.29
CA ARG A 82 3.87 -3.55 14.84
C ARG A 82 2.50 -3.12 14.38
N THR A 83 1.45 -3.50 15.11
CA THR A 83 0.08 -3.09 14.82
C THR A 83 -0.09 -1.58 14.96
N ALA A 84 0.55 -0.96 15.95
CA ALA A 84 0.54 0.50 16.11
C ALA A 84 1.24 1.19 14.93
N VAL A 85 2.39 0.69 14.48
CA VAL A 85 3.11 1.21 13.30
C VAL A 85 2.25 1.05 12.04
N ARG A 86 1.69 -0.14 11.77
CA ARG A 86 0.79 -0.35 10.61
C ARG A 86 -0.38 0.62 10.61
N ARG A 87 -1.04 0.78 11.75
CA ARG A 87 -2.21 1.66 11.90
C ARG A 87 -1.89 3.13 11.61
N ASN A 88 -0.69 3.59 11.97
CA ASN A 88 -0.32 4.99 11.89
C ASN A 88 0.42 5.34 10.61
N ASP A 89 1.33 4.48 10.17
CA ASP A 89 2.39 4.84 9.24
C ASP A 89 2.33 4.08 7.91
N VAL A 90 1.47 3.04 7.81
CA VAL A 90 1.36 2.21 6.60
C VAL A 90 -0.06 2.22 6.05
N GLY A 91 -0.20 2.55 4.78
CA GLY A 91 -1.43 2.37 4.02
C GLY A 91 -1.32 1.16 3.08
N PHE A 92 -2.38 0.33 3.01
CA PHE A 92 -2.45 -0.78 2.07
C PHE A 92 -3.60 -0.63 1.08
N VAL A 93 -3.30 -0.85 -0.21
CA VAL A 93 -4.29 -0.99 -1.28
C VAL A 93 -4.09 -2.34 -1.95
N TYR A 94 -5.16 -3.11 -2.06
CA TYR A 94 -5.16 -4.44 -2.68
C TYR A 94 -5.86 -4.42 -4.04
N GLN A 95 -5.59 -5.43 -4.85
CA GLN A 95 -6.26 -5.67 -6.12
C GLN A 95 -7.78 -5.90 -5.94
N PHE A 96 -8.16 -6.67 -4.92
CA PHE A 96 -9.54 -6.74 -4.43
C PHE A 96 -9.69 -5.69 -3.34
N HIS A 97 -10.69 -4.84 -3.46
CA HIS A 97 -10.86 -3.63 -2.65
C HIS A 97 -10.97 -3.90 -1.14
N HIS A 98 -11.40 -5.10 -0.74
CA HIS A 98 -11.63 -5.52 0.64
C HIS A 98 -12.40 -4.46 1.46
N LEU A 99 -13.39 -3.82 0.82
CA LEU A 99 -14.29 -2.94 1.54
C LEU A 99 -15.21 -3.76 2.43
N LEU A 100 -15.54 -3.22 3.57
CA LEU A 100 -16.49 -3.82 4.50
C LEU A 100 -17.89 -3.66 3.92
N PRO A 101 -18.59 -4.76 3.54
CA PRO A 101 -19.81 -4.68 2.73
C PRO A 101 -21.00 -4.11 3.49
N GLU A 102 -20.99 -4.19 4.83
CA GLU A 102 -22.04 -3.66 5.70
C GLU A 102 -21.94 -2.14 5.89
N PHE A 103 -20.78 -1.55 5.59
CA PHE A 103 -20.46 -0.14 5.78
C PHE A 103 -20.55 0.62 4.47
N SER A 104 -21.04 1.86 4.54
CA SER A 104 -20.99 2.81 3.41
C SER A 104 -19.57 3.17 3.02
N ALA A 105 -19.37 3.83 1.87
CA ALA A 105 -18.08 4.36 1.45
C ALA A 105 -17.49 5.29 2.52
N LEU A 106 -18.29 6.17 3.09
CA LEU A 106 -17.87 7.08 4.17
C LEU A 106 -17.37 6.30 5.39
N GLU A 107 -18.15 5.34 5.86
CA GLU A 107 -17.81 4.54 7.05
C GLU A 107 -16.57 3.68 6.83
N ASN A 108 -16.36 3.13 5.64
CA ASN A 108 -15.12 2.42 5.28
C ASN A 108 -13.89 3.32 5.45
N VAL A 109 -13.97 4.60 5.08
CA VAL A 109 -12.87 5.56 5.22
C VAL A 109 -12.76 6.11 6.64
N MET A 110 -13.84 6.18 7.39
CA MET A 110 -13.84 6.57 8.81
C MET A 110 -13.18 5.53 9.71
N MET A 111 -13.38 4.25 9.42
CA MET A 111 -12.99 3.13 10.28
C MET A 111 -11.53 3.20 10.77
N PRO A 112 -10.50 3.31 9.90
CA PRO A 112 -9.11 3.39 10.36
C PRO A 112 -8.83 4.60 11.25
N GLN A 113 -9.51 5.71 11.03
CA GLN A 113 -9.36 6.92 11.81
C GLN A 113 -9.95 6.75 13.23
N MET A 114 -11.12 6.10 13.31
CA MET A 114 -11.75 5.78 14.61
C MET A 114 -10.94 4.76 15.40
N ILE A 115 -10.36 3.74 14.75
CA ILE A 115 -9.43 2.78 15.37
C ILE A 115 -8.18 3.50 15.90
N ARG A 116 -7.74 4.57 15.24
CA ARG A 116 -6.64 5.42 15.73
C ARG A 116 -7.06 6.30 16.91
N GLY A 117 -8.35 6.38 17.23
CA GLY A 117 -8.89 7.16 18.34
C GLY A 117 -9.50 8.51 17.95
N LEU A 118 -9.68 8.78 16.64
CA LEU A 118 -10.34 10.01 16.23
C LEU A 118 -11.84 9.95 16.56
N PRO A 119 -12.43 11.01 17.15
CA PRO A 119 -13.88 11.06 17.39
C PRO A 119 -14.68 10.93 16.09
N GLN A 120 -15.81 10.23 16.13
CA GLN A 120 -16.64 9.92 14.96
C GLN A 120 -16.95 11.14 14.09
N LYS A 121 -17.31 12.28 14.70
CA LYS A 121 -17.61 13.52 13.97
C LYS A 121 -16.40 14.03 13.18
N ALA A 122 -15.21 14.00 13.77
CA ALA A 122 -13.98 14.43 13.10
C ALA A 122 -13.57 13.43 12.00
N ALA A 123 -13.70 12.13 12.25
CA ALA A 123 -13.45 11.08 11.26
C ALA A 123 -14.38 11.23 10.05
N SER A 124 -15.67 11.52 10.26
CA SER A 124 -16.64 11.74 9.19
C SER A 124 -16.27 12.93 8.30
N VAL A 125 -15.88 14.06 8.89
CA VAL A 125 -15.46 15.24 8.11
C VAL A 125 -14.24 14.94 7.26
N ARG A 126 -13.20 14.31 7.83
CA ARG A 126 -11.98 13.94 7.09
C ARG A 126 -12.25 12.89 6.03
N ALA A 127 -13.07 11.90 6.33
CA ALA A 127 -13.45 10.86 5.37
C ALA A 127 -14.18 11.47 4.17
N GLN A 128 -15.13 12.42 4.40
CA GLN A 128 -15.80 13.12 3.33
C GLN A 128 -14.82 13.92 2.45
N GLN A 129 -13.87 14.64 3.06
CA GLN A 129 -12.84 15.38 2.33
C GLN A 129 -11.99 14.46 1.44
N LEU A 130 -11.61 13.27 1.93
CA LEU A 130 -10.86 12.28 1.15
C LEU A 130 -11.70 11.73 -0.01
N LEU A 131 -12.97 11.42 0.22
CA LEU A 131 -13.88 10.97 -0.84
C LEU A 131 -14.10 12.07 -1.90
N ASP A 132 -14.21 13.34 -1.49
CA ASP A 132 -14.32 14.46 -2.41
C ASP A 132 -13.04 14.63 -3.24
N TYR A 133 -11.86 14.52 -2.61
CA TYR A 133 -10.57 14.53 -3.30
C TYR A 133 -10.49 13.41 -4.34
N MET A 134 -10.94 12.20 -3.99
CA MET A 134 -11.01 11.06 -4.91
C MET A 134 -12.19 11.16 -5.91
N LYS A 135 -12.91 12.28 -5.94
CA LYS A 135 -14.06 12.55 -6.82
C LYS A 135 -15.19 11.50 -6.71
N ILE A 136 -15.43 11.04 -5.49
CA ILE A 136 -16.47 10.06 -5.16
C ILE A 136 -17.35 10.50 -3.99
N GLY A 137 -17.22 11.73 -3.50
CA GLY A 137 -17.96 12.24 -2.36
C GLY A 137 -19.48 12.14 -2.47
N LYS A 138 -20.05 12.22 -3.71
CA LYS A 138 -21.49 12.03 -3.96
C LYS A 138 -21.97 10.60 -3.68
N ARG A 139 -21.05 9.63 -3.56
CA ARG A 139 -21.31 8.22 -3.26
C ARG A 139 -21.03 7.87 -1.80
N ALA A 140 -20.77 8.85 -0.94
CA ALA A 140 -20.37 8.62 0.46
C ALA A 140 -21.31 7.69 1.24
N SER A 141 -22.63 7.79 1.01
CA SER A 141 -23.65 6.96 1.65
C SER A 141 -23.88 5.59 1.01
N HIS A 142 -23.28 5.31 -0.18
CA HIS A 142 -23.48 4.06 -0.89
C HIS A 142 -22.64 2.94 -0.25
N ARG A 143 -23.17 1.73 -0.26
CA ARG A 143 -22.46 0.50 0.11
C ARG A 143 -21.63 -0.02 -1.04
N PRO A 144 -20.62 -0.86 -0.78
CA PRO A 144 -19.77 -1.42 -1.83
C PRO A 144 -20.54 -2.07 -2.99
N SER A 145 -21.64 -2.79 -2.72
CA SER A 145 -22.47 -3.42 -3.75
C SER A 145 -23.17 -2.42 -4.70
N GLU A 146 -23.25 -1.15 -4.32
CA GLU A 146 -23.87 -0.07 -5.10
C GLU A 146 -22.84 0.77 -5.87
N LEU A 147 -21.56 0.39 -5.78
CA LEU A 147 -20.42 1.09 -6.38
C LEU A 147 -19.84 0.26 -7.54
N SER A 148 -19.45 0.94 -8.62
CA SER A 148 -18.64 0.33 -9.67
C SER A 148 -17.25 -0.07 -9.14
N GLY A 149 -16.55 -0.99 -9.83
CA GLY A 149 -15.21 -1.41 -9.42
C GLY A 149 -14.21 -0.26 -9.25
N GLY A 150 -14.22 0.69 -10.17
CA GLY A 150 -13.37 1.89 -10.07
C GLY A 150 -13.78 2.83 -8.93
N GLU A 151 -15.07 2.88 -8.58
CA GLU A 151 -15.55 3.61 -7.41
C GLU A 151 -15.11 2.93 -6.12
N GLN A 152 -15.26 1.61 -6.03
CA GLN A 152 -14.77 0.82 -4.89
C GLN A 152 -13.26 1.00 -4.68
N GLN A 153 -12.49 1.00 -5.77
CA GLN A 153 -11.04 1.20 -5.68
C GLN A 153 -10.67 2.58 -5.16
N ARG A 154 -11.36 3.63 -5.58
CA ARG A 154 -11.14 4.97 -5.04
C ARG A 154 -11.49 5.07 -3.55
N VAL A 155 -12.53 4.38 -3.09
CA VAL A 155 -12.85 4.26 -1.66
C VAL A 155 -11.73 3.52 -0.92
N ALA A 156 -11.21 2.42 -1.48
CA ALA A 156 -10.11 1.66 -0.88
C ALA A 156 -8.82 2.49 -0.78
N ILE A 157 -8.51 3.30 -1.79
CA ILE A 157 -7.37 4.24 -1.76
C ILE A 157 -7.60 5.31 -0.67
N ALA A 158 -8.79 5.93 -0.63
CA ALA A 158 -9.13 6.92 0.40
C ALA A 158 -8.99 6.33 1.81
N ARG A 159 -9.45 5.08 2.01
CA ARG A 159 -9.31 4.35 3.28
C ARG A 159 -7.85 4.11 3.65
N ALA A 160 -7.02 3.71 2.67
CA ALA A 160 -5.60 3.42 2.90
C ALA A 160 -4.82 4.66 3.37
N VAL A 161 -5.21 5.85 2.93
CA VAL A 161 -4.53 7.11 3.29
C VAL A 161 -5.25 7.90 4.39
N ALA A 162 -6.32 7.37 4.97
CA ALA A 162 -7.16 8.08 5.93
C ALA A 162 -6.40 8.54 7.18
N ASN A 163 -5.40 7.78 7.61
CA ASN A 163 -4.53 8.12 8.74
C ASN A 163 -3.31 8.97 8.37
N ALA A 164 -3.20 9.45 7.12
CA ALA A 164 -2.03 10.14 6.58
C ALA A 164 -0.73 9.32 6.82
N PRO A 165 -0.63 8.10 6.28
CA PRO A 165 0.52 7.24 6.47
C PRO A 165 1.79 7.82 5.85
N LEU A 166 2.95 7.31 6.24
CA LEU A 166 4.26 7.66 5.66
C LEU A 166 4.49 6.90 4.35
N VAL A 167 4.01 5.66 4.28
CA VAL A 167 4.18 4.79 3.12
C VAL A 167 2.85 4.18 2.66
N LEU A 168 2.67 4.11 1.36
CA LEU A 168 1.58 3.39 0.71
C LEU A 168 2.15 2.17 -0.03
N LEU A 169 1.61 1.01 0.29
CA LEU A 169 1.92 -0.24 -0.36
C LEU A 169 0.69 -0.68 -1.16
N ALA A 170 0.84 -0.88 -2.46
CA ALA A 170 -0.27 -1.23 -3.31
C ALA A 170 0.04 -2.50 -4.13
N ASP A 171 -0.83 -3.49 -4.02
CA ASP A 171 -0.74 -4.73 -4.81
C ASP A 171 -1.79 -4.70 -5.92
N GLU A 172 -1.33 -4.48 -7.17
CA GLU A 172 -2.16 -4.40 -8.37
C GLU A 172 -3.39 -3.48 -8.22
N PRO A 173 -3.22 -2.21 -7.79
CA PRO A 173 -4.34 -1.35 -7.40
C PRO A 173 -5.33 -1.02 -8.53
N THR A 174 -5.03 -1.40 -9.76
CA THR A 174 -5.89 -1.20 -10.93
C THR A 174 -6.08 -2.47 -11.77
N GLY A 175 -5.61 -3.62 -11.27
CA GLY A 175 -5.54 -4.86 -12.05
C GLY A 175 -6.91 -5.42 -12.50
N ASN A 176 -7.99 -5.10 -11.79
CA ASN A 176 -9.35 -5.55 -12.09
C ASN A 176 -10.19 -4.49 -12.81
N LEU A 177 -9.58 -3.40 -13.29
CA LEU A 177 -10.28 -2.29 -13.93
C LEU A 177 -10.01 -2.27 -15.43
N ASP A 178 -10.97 -1.77 -16.20
CA ASP A 178 -10.75 -1.48 -17.61
C ASP A 178 -9.66 -0.39 -17.79
N PRO A 179 -9.01 -0.31 -18.97
CA PRO A 179 -7.87 0.59 -19.19
C PRO A 179 -8.18 2.07 -18.89
N THR A 180 -9.37 2.56 -19.23
CA THR A 180 -9.76 3.96 -19.03
C THR A 180 -9.92 4.26 -17.53
N THR A 181 -10.66 3.41 -16.82
CA THR A 181 -10.86 3.51 -15.37
C THR A 181 -9.54 3.33 -14.62
N SER A 182 -8.69 2.39 -15.06
CA SER A 182 -7.35 2.16 -14.50
C SER A 182 -6.48 3.42 -14.57
N SER A 183 -6.41 4.05 -15.74
CA SER A 183 -5.64 5.30 -15.94
C SER A 183 -6.17 6.44 -15.06
N TYR A 184 -7.48 6.55 -14.93
CA TYR A 184 -8.11 7.57 -14.10
C TYR A 184 -7.82 7.36 -12.60
N VAL A 185 -8.00 6.13 -12.10
CA VAL A 185 -7.73 5.78 -10.69
C VAL A 185 -6.24 5.96 -10.36
N PHE A 186 -5.37 5.52 -11.26
CA PHE A 186 -3.93 5.71 -11.10
C PHE A 186 -3.54 7.19 -11.08
N GLY A 187 -4.12 8.02 -11.96
CA GLY A 187 -3.89 9.46 -11.95
C GLY A 187 -4.29 10.15 -10.63
N ALA A 188 -5.39 9.70 -10.01
CA ALA A 188 -5.79 10.19 -8.69
C ALA A 188 -4.81 9.78 -7.59
N LEU A 189 -4.31 8.53 -7.64
CA LEU A 189 -3.30 8.03 -6.74
C LEU A 189 -1.96 8.78 -6.89
N GLU A 190 -1.51 8.97 -8.13
CA GLU A 190 -0.30 9.73 -8.45
C GLU A 190 -0.37 11.17 -7.92
N ALA A 191 -1.49 11.87 -8.16
CA ALA A 191 -1.70 13.21 -7.65
C ALA A 191 -1.66 13.26 -6.12
N LEU A 192 -2.27 12.28 -5.45
CA LEU A 192 -2.24 12.17 -3.99
C LEU A 192 -0.79 12.03 -3.48
N VAL A 193 0.00 11.11 -4.04
CA VAL A 193 1.41 10.88 -3.66
C VAL A 193 2.22 12.17 -3.84
N ARG A 194 2.12 12.81 -5.01
CA ARG A 194 2.88 14.03 -5.32
C ARG A 194 2.53 15.19 -4.40
N GLN A 195 1.26 15.35 -4.03
CA GLN A 195 0.80 16.48 -3.20
C GLN A 195 1.07 16.28 -1.71
N SER A 196 1.01 15.03 -1.23
CA SER A 196 1.17 14.73 0.20
C SER A 196 2.61 14.43 0.63
N GLY A 197 3.51 14.18 -0.32
CA GLY A 197 4.86 13.68 -0.02
C GLY A 197 4.88 12.23 0.49
N LEU A 198 3.79 11.49 0.29
CA LEU A 198 3.66 10.07 0.60
C LEU A 198 4.66 9.25 -0.22
N ALA A 199 5.36 8.32 0.40
CA ALA A 199 6.20 7.35 -0.32
C ALA A 199 5.32 6.18 -0.80
N ALA A 200 5.46 5.70 -2.04
CA ALA A 200 4.61 4.64 -2.57
C ALA A 200 5.39 3.53 -3.29
N LEU A 201 5.16 2.29 -2.89
CA LEU A 201 5.62 1.08 -3.59
C LEU A 201 4.40 0.37 -4.18
N ILE A 202 4.35 0.26 -5.50
CA ILE A 202 3.19 -0.25 -6.23
C ILE A 202 3.59 -1.44 -7.08
N ALA A 203 3.13 -2.63 -6.70
CA ALA A 203 3.25 -3.81 -7.54
C ALA A 203 2.24 -3.71 -8.70
N THR A 204 2.72 -3.88 -9.91
CA THR A 204 1.87 -3.88 -11.10
C THR A 204 2.50 -4.67 -12.25
N HIS A 205 1.65 -5.30 -13.05
CA HIS A 205 2.04 -5.87 -14.34
C HIS A 205 1.79 -4.91 -15.51
N ASN A 206 1.17 -3.75 -15.25
CA ASN A 206 0.91 -2.75 -16.28
C ASN A 206 2.17 -1.88 -16.50
N HIS A 207 2.89 -2.19 -17.57
CA HIS A 207 4.13 -1.48 -17.94
C HIS A 207 3.93 -0.01 -18.29
N GLU A 208 2.75 0.39 -18.78
CA GLU A 208 2.46 1.80 -19.10
C GLU A 208 2.35 2.62 -17.80
N LEU A 209 1.65 2.10 -16.80
CA LEU A 209 1.56 2.74 -15.50
C LEU A 209 2.91 2.76 -14.78
N ALA A 210 3.68 1.65 -14.88
CA ALA A 210 5.01 1.57 -14.29
C ALA A 210 5.99 2.62 -14.85
N ARG A 211 5.86 3.00 -16.13
CA ARG A 211 6.69 4.06 -16.75
C ARG A 211 6.38 5.48 -16.24
N ARG A 212 5.24 5.68 -15.61
CA ARG A 212 4.84 6.97 -15.03
C ARG A 212 5.42 7.19 -13.63
N MET A 213 5.96 6.14 -13.01
CA MET A 213 6.57 6.18 -11.68
C MET A 213 8.05 6.59 -11.77
N ASP A 214 8.61 7.04 -10.66
CA ASP A 214 9.97 7.60 -10.62
C ASP A 214 11.05 6.56 -10.88
N ARG A 215 10.84 5.34 -10.35
CA ARG A 215 11.78 4.22 -10.46
C ARG A 215 11.02 2.91 -10.63
N ARG A 216 11.67 1.94 -11.26
CA ARG A 216 11.13 0.60 -11.43
C ARG A 216 12.10 -0.41 -10.84
N VAL A 217 11.56 -1.37 -10.12
CA VAL A 217 12.30 -2.49 -9.55
C VAL A 217 11.63 -3.81 -9.91
N THR A 218 12.41 -4.89 -9.87
CA THR A 218 11.90 -6.25 -10.05
C THR A 218 12.47 -7.18 -8.98
N LEU A 219 11.87 -8.37 -8.86
CA LEU A 219 12.40 -9.45 -8.04
C LEU A 219 13.13 -10.45 -8.95
N ARG A 220 14.43 -10.66 -8.68
CA ARG A 220 15.25 -11.70 -9.32
C ARG A 220 15.96 -12.51 -8.24
N GLU A 221 15.73 -13.82 -8.25
CA GLU A 221 16.33 -14.75 -7.28
C GLU A 221 16.16 -14.30 -5.81
N GLY A 222 14.98 -13.77 -5.48
CA GLY A 222 14.65 -13.27 -4.15
C GLY A 222 15.22 -11.90 -3.78
N LYS A 223 15.92 -11.23 -4.70
CA LYS A 223 16.50 -9.89 -4.49
C LYS A 223 15.72 -8.83 -5.25
N VAL A 224 15.66 -7.63 -4.68
CA VAL A 224 15.11 -6.45 -5.36
C VAL A 224 16.22 -5.80 -6.19
N VAL A 225 15.97 -5.60 -7.48
CA VAL A 225 16.92 -4.99 -8.42
C VAL A 225 16.25 -3.92 -9.27
N ASP A 226 16.95 -2.85 -9.61
CA ASP A 226 16.46 -1.79 -10.51
C ASP A 226 16.38 -2.30 -11.96
N VAL A 227 15.39 -1.75 -12.76
CA VAL A 227 15.13 -2.11 -14.15
C VAL A 227 14.79 -0.90 -15.01
#